data_27c0787f590b76aacda83b9c26d56daf
#
_entry.id   27c0787f590b76aacda83b9c26d56daf
#
_cell.length_a   1.000
_cell.length_b   1.000
_cell.length_c   1.000
_cell.angle_alpha   90.00
_cell.angle_beta   90.00
_cell.angle_gamma   90.00
#
_symmetry.space_group_name_H-M   'P 1'
#
loop_
_entity.id
_entity.type
_entity.pdbx_description
1 polymer ?
#
loop_
_entity_poly.entity_id
_entity_poly.type
_entity_poly.pdbx_seq_one_letter_code
_entity_poly.pdbx_strand_id
1 'polypeptide(L)'
;MDDIGQHERTVRGFLARRPFSRTGLSDEEIGLFCTALTHDSYTDEATKLQPPRRAESYERLEFLGDAVVELLACEHVFKDTDLKEGRMTDYKQSIVGNEEISEKVLRYGLDIDSAMLVGHGHRNPEGISVKMRADAFEALIGAVYVLYGLDEARRIVGEVLF
;
A
#
# COMPACT_ATOMS: atom_id res chain seq x y z
N MET A 1 -13.92 -21.14 7.09
CA MET A 1 -12.77 -21.03 6.18
C MET A 1 -11.78 -20.05 6.79
N ASP A 2 -10.50 -20.37 6.85
CA ASP A 2 -9.49 -19.53 7.51
C ASP A 2 -8.99 -18.46 6.52
N ASP A 3 -9.80 -17.43 6.30
CA ASP A 3 -9.49 -16.32 5.38
C ASP A 3 -8.21 -15.57 5.82
N ILE A 4 -7.95 -15.50 7.12
CA ILE A 4 -6.78 -14.79 7.67
C ILE A 4 -5.49 -15.54 7.36
N GLY A 5 -5.46 -16.87 7.63
CA GLY A 5 -4.27 -17.67 7.32
C GLY A 5 -4.01 -17.78 5.82
N GLN A 6 -5.06 -17.76 4.98
CA GLN A 6 -4.90 -17.69 3.54
C GLN A 6 -4.36 -16.33 3.10
N HIS A 7 -4.88 -15.24 3.66
CA HIS A 7 -4.40 -13.88 3.39
C HIS A 7 -2.93 -13.73 3.76
N GLU A 8 -2.52 -14.19 4.94
CA GLU A 8 -1.11 -14.16 5.35
C GLU A 8 -0.19 -14.87 4.34
N ARG A 9 -0.58 -16.07 3.88
CA ARG A 9 0.20 -16.79 2.84
C ARG A 9 0.31 -15.99 1.54
N THR A 10 -0.77 -15.35 1.13
CA THR A 10 -0.79 -14.50 -0.08
C THR A 10 0.13 -13.29 0.10
N VAL A 11 0.06 -12.61 1.24
CA VAL A 11 0.90 -11.44 1.55
C VAL A 11 2.38 -11.83 1.62
N ARG A 12 2.74 -12.96 2.24
CA ARG A 12 4.12 -13.47 2.23
C ARG A 12 4.65 -13.70 0.80
N GLY A 13 3.84 -14.29 -0.07
CA GLY A 13 4.18 -14.49 -1.48
C GLY A 13 4.31 -13.19 -2.26
N PHE A 14 3.47 -12.22 -1.99
CA PHE A 14 3.53 -10.88 -2.56
C PHE A 14 4.81 -10.14 -2.14
N LEU A 15 5.15 -10.13 -0.86
CA LEU A 15 6.32 -9.45 -0.32
C LEU A 15 7.65 -10.10 -0.72
N ALA A 16 7.66 -11.39 -1.06
CA ALA A 16 8.85 -12.07 -1.56
C ALA A 16 9.32 -11.55 -2.92
N ARG A 17 8.45 -10.88 -3.67
CA ARG A 17 8.74 -10.31 -5.00
C ARG A 17 9.26 -8.87 -4.88
N ARG A 18 9.93 -8.40 -5.95
CA ARG A 18 10.27 -6.96 -6.06
C ARG A 18 8.99 -6.11 -6.07
N PRO A 19 9.04 -4.90 -5.51
CA PRO A 19 10.21 -4.18 -4.99
C PRO A 19 10.54 -4.53 -3.54
N PHE A 20 9.70 -5.29 -2.82
CA PHE A 20 9.89 -5.58 -1.40
C PHE A 20 11.04 -6.57 -1.16
N SER A 21 11.07 -7.69 -1.89
CA SER A 21 12.09 -8.74 -1.80
C SER A 21 12.31 -9.25 -0.36
N ARG A 22 11.21 -9.44 0.39
CA ARG A 22 11.20 -9.83 1.81
C ARG A 22 10.79 -11.27 1.99
N THR A 23 11.63 -12.03 2.69
CA THR A 23 11.35 -13.41 3.12
C THR A 23 11.71 -13.56 4.60
N GLY A 24 11.18 -14.58 5.26
CA GLY A 24 11.50 -14.83 6.66
C GLY A 24 10.97 -13.78 7.64
N LEU A 25 9.88 -13.10 7.28
CA LEU A 25 9.25 -12.08 8.12
C LEU A 25 8.74 -12.67 9.43
N SER A 26 8.96 -11.96 10.54
CA SER A 26 8.38 -12.25 11.85
C SER A 26 6.85 -12.10 11.84
N ASP A 27 6.19 -12.61 12.89
CA ASP A 27 4.74 -12.48 13.03
C ASP A 27 4.31 -11.00 13.16
N GLU A 28 5.12 -10.17 13.79
CA GLU A 28 4.87 -8.73 13.90
C GLU A 28 4.97 -8.03 12.54
N GLU A 29 6.03 -8.29 11.79
CA GLU A 29 6.23 -7.72 10.46
C GLU A 29 5.11 -8.12 9.49
N ILE A 30 4.80 -9.42 9.41
CA ILE A 30 3.75 -9.90 8.50
C ILE A 30 2.38 -9.40 8.93
N GLY A 31 2.12 -9.29 10.25
CA GLY A 31 0.87 -8.73 10.78
C GLY A 31 0.64 -7.30 10.31
N LEU A 32 1.68 -6.46 10.31
CA LEU A 32 1.58 -5.08 9.85
C LEU A 32 1.32 -5.00 8.34
N PHE A 33 1.98 -5.85 7.54
CA PHE A 33 1.72 -5.90 6.10
C PHE A 33 0.33 -6.47 5.76
N CYS A 34 -0.17 -7.42 6.53
CA CYS A 34 -1.55 -7.89 6.39
C CYS A 34 -2.54 -6.75 6.68
N THR A 35 -2.30 -5.95 7.71
CA THR A 35 -3.10 -4.75 7.99
C THR A 35 -3.05 -3.77 6.83
N ALA A 36 -1.87 -3.50 6.26
CA ALA A 36 -1.69 -2.61 5.10
C ALA A 36 -2.46 -3.07 3.84
N LEU A 37 -2.81 -4.34 3.75
CA LEU A 37 -3.55 -4.92 2.63
C LEU A 37 -4.98 -5.35 3.01
N THR A 38 -5.49 -4.90 4.16
CA THR A 38 -6.87 -5.18 4.60
C THR A 38 -7.74 -3.93 4.47
N HIS A 39 -8.76 -3.99 3.63
CA HIS A 39 -9.72 -2.91 3.42
C HIS A 39 -10.79 -2.88 4.53
N ASP A 40 -11.33 -1.71 4.85
CA ASP A 40 -12.36 -1.51 5.88
C ASP A 40 -13.63 -2.35 5.64
N SER A 41 -14.03 -2.56 4.40
CA SER A 41 -15.18 -3.43 4.06
C SER A 41 -15.05 -4.84 4.63
N TYR A 42 -13.82 -5.39 4.72
CA TYR A 42 -13.58 -6.67 5.36
C TYR A 42 -13.72 -6.55 6.89
N THR A 43 -13.16 -5.51 7.50
CA THR A 43 -13.24 -5.33 8.95
C THR A 43 -14.67 -5.11 9.42
N ASP A 44 -15.47 -4.39 8.65
CA ASP A 44 -16.90 -4.18 8.90
C ASP A 44 -17.71 -5.48 8.83
N GLU A 45 -17.38 -6.37 7.90
CA GLU A 45 -18.01 -7.71 7.85
C GLU A 45 -17.52 -8.60 8.98
N ALA A 46 -16.24 -8.58 9.31
CA ALA A 46 -15.64 -9.39 10.36
C ALA A 46 -16.23 -9.11 11.76
N THR A 47 -16.56 -7.83 12.03
CA THR A 47 -17.20 -7.43 13.29
C THR A 47 -18.62 -7.96 13.44
N LYS A 48 -19.32 -8.27 12.34
CA LYS A 48 -20.68 -8.81 12.32
C LYS A 48 -20.73 -10.33 12.48
N LEU A 49 -19.58 -11.01 12.45
CA LEU A 49 -19.52 -12.46 12.64
C LEU A 49 -19.86 -12.87 14.08
N GLN A 50 -20.21 -14.15 14.26
CA GLN A 50 -20.48 -14.76 15.57
C GLN A 50 -19.49 -15.93 15.81
N PRO A 51 -18.47 -15.80 16.67
CA PRO A 51 -18.09 -14.59 17.41
C PRO A 51 -17.44 -13.52 16.52
N PRO A 52 -17.48 -12.23 16.92
CA PRO A 52 -16.85 -11.15 16.17
C PRO A 52 -15.34 -11.38 16.05
N ARG A 53 -14.78 -11.09 14.86
CA ARG A 53 -13.34 -11.09 14.64
C ARG A 53 -12.81 -9.66 14.64
N ARG A 54 -11.72 -9.43 15.37
CA ARG A 54 -11.01 -8.14 15.30
C ARG A 54 -10.02 -8.21 14.16
N ALA A 55 -10.14 -7.25 13.24
CA ALA A 55 -9.18 -6.96 12.20
C ALA A 55 -9.00 -5.45 12.13
N GLU A 56 -7.81 -4.99 11.78
CA GLU A 56 -7.54 -3.57 11.53
C GLU A 56 -7.45 -3.34 10.03
N SER A 57 -8.03 -2.22 9.57
CA SER A 57 -7.93 -1.78 8.18
C SER A 57 -6.65 -0.99 7.93
N TYR A 58 -6.32 -0.80 6.67
CA TYR A 58 -5.14 -0.07 6.23
C TYR A 58 -5.16 1.43 6.53
N GLU A 59 -6.30 2.03 6.89
CA GLU A 59 -6.50 3.50 6.96
C GLU A 59 -5.44 4.24 7.78
N ARG A 60 -5.01 3.69 8.91
CA ARG A 60 -3.97 4.34 9.74
C ARG A 60 -2.59 4.29 9.10
N LEU A 61 -2.28 3.22 8.40
CA LEU A 61 -1.03 3.07 7.66
C LEU A 61 -1.04 3.89 6.38
N GLU A 62 -2.17 3.95 5.68
CA GLU A 62 -2.41 4.86 4.55
C GLU A 62 -2.15 6.31 4.95
N PHE A 63 -2.76 6.79 6.04
CA PHE A 63 -2.54 8.15 6.54
C PHE A 63 -1.05 8.48 6.74
N LEU A 64 -0.28 7.56 7.31
CA LEU A 64 1.16 7.74 7.50
C LEU A 64 1.92 7.62 6.17
N GLY A 65 1.56 6.64 5.37
CA GLY A 65 2.20 6.34 4.09
C GLY A 65 2.01 7.45 3.05
N ASP A 66 0.82 8.05 2.98
CA ASP A 66 0.54 9.25 2.17
C ASP A 66 1.56 10.36 2.48
N ALA A 67 1.75 10.71 3.75
CA ALA A 67 2.74 11.72 4.16
C ALA A 67 4.18 11.34 3.77
N VAL A 68 4.54 10.06 3.83
CA VAL A 68 5.87 9.57 3.42
C VAL A 68 6.02 9.65 1.90
N VAL A 69 5.04 9.22 1.13
CA VAL A 69 5.04 9.29 -0.35
C VAL A 69 5.12 10.75 -0.81
N GLU A 70 4.32 11.64 -0.20
CA GLU A 70 4.34 13.09 -0.45
C GLU A 70 5.74 13.68 -0.19
N LEU A 71 6.36 13.36 0.93
CA LEU A 71 7.72 13.82 1.26
C LEU A 71 8.73 13.36 0.19
N LEU A 72 8.69 12.08 -0.18
CA LEU A 72 9.62 11.51 -1.14
C LEU A 72 9.41 12.06 -2.55
N ALA A 73 8.19 12.33 -2.95
CA ALA A 73 7.88 13.01 -4.21
C ALA A 73 8.39 14.46 -4.21
N CYS A 74 8.22 15.20 -3.11
CA CYS A 74 8.79 16.55 -2.94
C CYS A 74 10.33 16.52 -3.05
N GLU A 75 10.99 15.57 -2.38
CA GLU A 75 12.45 15.41 -2.49
C GLU A 75 12.89 15.11 -3.92
N HIS A 76 12.20 14.20 -4.60
CA HIS A 76 12.48 13.85 -5.98
C HIS A 76 12.39 15.09 -6.90
N VAL A 77 11.27 15.79 -6.88
CA VAL A 77 11.05 16.98 -7.70
C VAL A 77 12.08 18.08 -7.38
N PHE A 78 12.40 18.30 -6.11
CA PHE A 78 13.37 19.32 -5.69
C PHE A 78 14.80 19.00 -6.15
N LYS A 79 15.21 17.73 -6.10
CA LYS A 79 16.58 17.31 -6.47
C LYS A 79 16.79 17.17 -7.97
N ASP A 80 15.77 16.72 -8.68
CA ASP A 80 15.91 16.29 -10.07
C ASP A 80 15.40 17.33 -11.08
N THR A 81 14.94 18.51 -10.60
CA THR A 81 14.47 19.60 -11.50
C THR A 81 14.93 20.97 -11.02
N ASP A 82 15.02 21.92 -11.99
CA ASP A 82 15.23 23.36 -11.72
C ASP A 82 13.90 24.14 -11.80
N LEU A 83 12.77 23.48 -11.56
CA LEU A 83 11.44 24.08 -11.64
C LEU A 83 11.22 25.10 -10.52
N LYS A 84 10.42 26.15 -10.82
CA LYS A 84 9.91 27.06 -9.79
C LYS A 84 8.78 26.40 -9.00
N GLU A 85 8.54 26.90 -7.78
CA GLU A 85 7.61 26.34 -6.80
C GLU A 85 6.25 25.90 -7.37
N GLY A 86 5.55 26.74 -8.14
CA GLY A 86 4.27 26.35 -8.74
C GLY A 86 4.36 25.14 -9.67
N ARG A 87 5.42 25.08 -10.49
CA ARG A 87 5.66 23.94 -11.40
C ARG A 87 6.12 22.70 -10.65
N MET A 88 6.82 22.84 -9.53
CA MET A 88 7.15 21.71 -8.65
C MET A 88 5.89 21.11 -8.02
N THR A 89 4.95 21.95 -7.59
CA THR A 89 3.66 21.49 -7.05
C THR A 89 2.86 20.70 -8.08
N ASP A 90 2.75 21.22 -9.32
CA ASP A 90 2.06 20.52 -10.40
C ASP A 90 2.73 19.18 -10.73
N TYR A 91 4.06 19.17 -10.80
CA TYR A 91 4.81 17.94 -11.09
C TYR A 91 4.68 16.90 -9.96
N LYS A 92 4.80 17.33 -8.70
CA LYS A 92 4.56 16.45 -7.56
C LYS A 92 3.15 15.84 -7.65
N GLN A 93 2.13 16.62 -7.93
CA GLN A 93 0.76 16.13 -8.03
C GLN A 93 0.58 15.07 -9.13
N SER A 94 1.33 15.19 -10.23
CA SER A 94 1.37 14.17 -11.29
C SER A 94 2.11 12.88 -10.91
N ILE A 95 2.64 12.80 -9.70
CA ILE A 95 3.29 11.60 -9.15
C ILE A 95 2.40 10.94 -8.10
N VAL A 96 1.80 11.74 -7.19
CA VAL A 96 1.15 11.26 -5.96
C VAL A 96 -0.37 11.23 -6.03
N GLY A 97 -0.99 11.57 -7.15
CA GLY A 97 -2.44 11.42 -7.33
C GLY A 97 -2.85 9.93 -7.31
N ASN A 98 -4.07 9.66 -6.87
CA ASN A 98 -4.57 8.27 -6.81
C ASN A 98 -4.52 7.56 -8.17
N GLU A 99 -4.86 8.27 -9.25
CA GLU A 99 -4.83 7.73 -10.60
C GLU A 99 -3.39 7.41 -11.02
N GLU A 100 -2.46 8.32 -10.74
CA GLU A 100 -1.05 8.22 -11.08
C GLU A 100 -0.36 7.08 -10.30
N ILE A 101 -0.60 6.99 -8.99
CA ILE A 101 -0.08 5.89 -8.16
C ILE A 101 -0.63 4.55 -8.67
N SER A 102 -1.95 4.46 -8.85
CA SER A 102 -2.59 3.23 -9.31
C SER A 102 -2.06 2.78 -10.68
N GLU A 103 -1.89 3.71 -11.64
CA GLU A 103 -1.35 3.40 -12.97
C GLU A 103 0.10 2.89 -12.88
N LYS A 104 0.95 3.56 -12.09
CA LYS A 104 2.36 3.19 -11.92
C LYS A 104 2.52 1.85 -11.22
N VAL A 105 1.71 1.57 -10.20
CA VAL A 105 1.64 0.28 -9.52
C VAL A 105 1.31 -0.85 -10.50
N LEU A 106 0.30 -0.67 -11.35
CA LEU A 106 -0.07 -1.64 -12.38
C LEU A 106 1.01 -1.79 -13.44
N ARG A 107 1.60 -0.69 -13.91
CA ARG A 107 2.68 -0.69 -14.90
C ARG A 107 3.93 -1.38 -14.40
N TYR A 108 4.25 -1.22 -13.12
CA TYR A 108 5.35 -1.94 -12.46
C TYR A 108 5.09 -3.45 -12.37
N GLY A 109 3.82 -3.86 -12.42
CA GLY A 109 3.39 -5.25 -12.27
C GLY A 109 3.25 -5.68 -10.80
N LEU A 110 3.03 -4.72 -9.90
CA LEU A 110 2.78 -4.98 -8.49
C LEU A 110 1.31 -5.38 -8.29
N ASP A 111 1.05 -6.67 -8.11
CA ASP A 111 -0.28 -7.26 -8.01
C ASP A 111 -0.91 -7.05 -6.62
N ILE A 112 -1.16 -5.78 -6.28
CA ILE A 112 -1.82 -5.39 -5.03
C ILE A 112 -3.24 -5.98 -4.96
N ASP A 113 -3.96 -5.95 -6.07
CA ASP A 113 -5.36 -6.36 -6.15
C ASP A 113 -5.57 -7.79 -5.64
N SER A 114 -4.70 -8.71 -6.06
CA SER A 114 -4.74 -10.10 -5.60
C SER A 114 -4.28 -10.29 -4.15
N ALA A 115 -3.54 -9.34 -3.62
CA ALA A 115 -3.02 -9.39 -2.25
C ALA A 115 -3.97 -8.75 -1.23
N MET A 116 -4.94 -7.95 -1.66
CA MET A 116 -5.88 -7.27 -0.77
C MET A 116 -6.92 -8.22 -0.17
N LEU A 117 -7.20 -8.03 1.12
CA LEU A 117 -8.32 -8.63 1.82
C LEU A 117 -9.48 -7.64 1.86
N VAL A 118 -10.55 -7.95 1.15
CA VAL A 118 -11.74 -7.10 1.00
C VAL A 118 -13.02 -7.84 1.36
N GLY A 119 -14.06 -7.11 1.73
CA GLY A 119 -15.40 -7.67 1.96
C GLY A 119 -16.02 -8.27 0.70
N HIS A 120 -17.07 -9.06 0.85
CA HIS A 120 -17.71 -9.80 -0.25
C HIS A 120 -18.16 -8.91 -1.41
N GLY A 121 -18.59 -7.69 -1.12
CA GLY A 121 -19.02 -6.72 -2.15
C GLY A 121 -17.91 -6.28 -3.11
N HIS A 122 -16.66 -6.45 -2.74
CA HIS A 122 -15.48 -6.06 -3.52
C HIS A 122 -14.68 -7.25 -4.08
N ARG A 123 -15.16 -8.49 -3.91
CA ARG A 123 -14.45 -9.72 -4.37
C ARG A 123 -14.67 -10.05 -5.85
N ASN A 124 -15.26 -9.16 -6.63
CA ASN A 124 -15.41 -9.33 -8.08
C ASN A 124 -14.19 -8.78 -8.83
N PRO A 125 -13.99 -9.11 -10.12
CA PRO A 125 -12.84 -8.64 -10.91
C PRO A 125 -12.73 -7.12 -11.05
N GLU A 126 -13.85 -6.39 -10.85
CA GLU A 126 -13.92 -4.93 -10.91
C GLU A 126 -13.97 -4.30 -9.50
N GLY A 127 -13.80 -5.12 -8.45
CA GLY A 127 -14.05 -4.72 -7.07
C GLY A 127 -12.98 -3.83 -6.45
N ILE A 128 -11.74 -3.86 -6.98
CA ILE A 128 -10.66 -3.02 -6.49
C ILE A 128 -10.60 -1.75 -7.32
N SER A 129 -11.01 -0.65 -6.73
CA SER A 129 -10.99 0.65 -7.39
C SER A 129 -9.57 1.24 -7.51
N VAL A 130 -9.43 2.25 -8.36
CA VAL A 130 -8.21 3.07 -8.49
C VAL A 130 -7.78 3.59 -7.12
N LYS A 131 -8.73 4.17 -6.36
CA LYS A 131 -8.46 4.70 -5.02
C LYS A 131 -8.00 3.59 -4.06
N MET A 132 -8.69 2.47 -3.96
CA MET A 132 -8.31 1.37 -3.07
C MET A 132 -6.89 0.86 -3.34
N ARG A 133 -6.49 0.79 -4.62
CA ARG A 133 -5.15 0.37 -4.99
C ARG A 133 -4.08 1.38 -4.60
N ALA A 134 -4.35 2.67 -4.76
CA ALA A 134 -3.46 3.75 -4.35
C ALA A 134 -3.32 3.77 -2.82
N ASP A 135 -4.43 3.76 -2.09
CA ASP A 135 -4.48 3.73 -0.63
C ASP A 135 -3.70 2.52 -0.06
N ALA A 136 -3.87 1.35 -0.66
CA ALA A 136 -3.14 0.15 -0.25
C ALA A 136 -1.64 0.25 -0.53
N PHE A 137 -1.22 0.87 -1.64
CA PHE A 137 0.19 1.16 -1.89
C PHE A 137 0.76 2.12 -0.84
N GLU A 138 0.08 3.20 -0.54
CA GLU A 138 0.47 4.14 0.51
C GLU A 138 0.56 3.44 1.87
N ALA A 139 -0.43 2.60 2.23
CA ALA A 139 -0.40 1.82 3.46
C ALA A 139 0.80 0.85 3.52
N LEU A 140 1.17 0.21 2.40
CA LEU A 140 2.38 -0.61 2.29
C LEU A 140 3.65 0.22 2.56
N ILE A 141 3.73 1.44 2.00
CA ILE A 141 4.84 2.35 2.27
C ILE A 141 4.85 2.80 3.74
N GLY A 142 3.68 3.04 4.34
CA GLY A 142 3.54 3.31 5.77
C GLY A 142 4.10 2.16 6.63
N ALA A 143 3.75 0.92 6.30
CA ALA A 143 4.28 -0.28 6.98
C ALA A 143 5.81 -0.41 6.81
N VAL A 144 6.32 -0.20 5.60
CA VAL A 144 7.77 -0.20 5.33
C VAL A 144 8.48 0.87 6.15
N TYR A 145 7.92 2.07 6.21
CA TYR A 145 8.49 3.17 6.99
C TYR A 145 8.56 2.84 8.49
N VAL A 146 7.49 2.28 9.05
CA VAL A 146 7.46 1.88 10.47
C VAL A 146 8.48 0.79 10.79
N LEU A 147 8.62 -0.21 9.92
CA LEU A 147 9.48 -1.37 10.16
C LEU A 147 10.94 -1.12 9.81
N TYR A 148 11.21 -0.39 8.72
CA TYR A 148 12.56 -0.31 8.13
C TYR A 148 13.05 1.12 7.91
N GLY A 149 12.23 2.12 8.19
CA GLY A 149 12.59 3.54 8.10
C GLY A 149 12.49 4.14 6.70
N LEU A 150 12.85 5.44 6.63
CA LEU A 150 12.65 6.28 5.46
C LEU A 150 13.48 5.85 4.24
N ASP A 151 14.70 5.34 4.45
CA ASP A 151 15.59 4.98 3.33
C ASP A 151 15.05 3.78 2.54
N GLU A 152 14.46 2.80 3.23
CA GLU A 152 13.83 1.67 2.56
C GLU A 152 12.52 2.09 1.85
N ALA A 153 11.72 2.95 2.49
CA ALA A 153 10.55 3.55 1.84
C ALA A 153 10.96 4.32 0.57
N ARG A 154 12.04 5.13 0.63
CA ARG A 154 12.59 5.87 -0.51
C ARG A 154 13.00 4.95 -1.65
N ARG A 155 13.67 3.84 -1.34
CA ARG A 155 14.07 2.86 -2.33
C ARG A 155 12.87 2.28 -3.08
N ILE A 156 11.82 1.86 -2.36
CA ILE A 156 10.63 1.24 -2.94
C ILE A 156 9.82 2.26 -3.73
N VAL A 157 9.57 3.45 -3.18
CA VAL A 157 8.84 4.52 -3.87
C VAL A 157 9.59 4.95 -5.14
N GLY A 158 10.91 5.10 -5.07
CA GLY A 158 11.74 5.43 -6.22
C GLY A 158 11.70 4.37 -7.32
N GLU A 159 11.62 3.09 -6.96
CA GLU A 159 11.54 1.98 -7.92
C GLU A 159 10.16 1.88 -8.60
N VAL A 160 9.08 2.24 -7.89
CA VAL A 160 7.71 2.06 -8.39
C VAL A 160 7.14 3.34 -9.01
N LEU A 161 7.40 4.51 -8.40
CA LEU A 161 6.74 5.77 -8.78
C LEU A 161 7.62 6.71 -9.61
N PHE A 162 8.94 6.60 -9.56
CA PHE A 162 9.87 7.51 -10.27
C PHE A 162 10.58 6.80 -11.40
#